data_a27e475af97316a0329ca7693bf9fc52
#
_entry.id   a27e475af97316a0329ca7693bf9fc52
#
_cell.length_a   1.000
_cell.length_b   1.000
_cell.length_c   1.000
_cell.angle_alpha   90.00
_cell.angle_beta   90.00
_cell.angle_gamma   90.00
#
_symmetry.space_group_name_H-M   'P 1'
#
loop_
_entity.id
_entity.type
_entity.pdbx_description
1 polymer ?
#
loop_
_entity_poly.entity_id
_entity_poly.type
_entity_poly.pdbx_seq_one_letter_code
_entity_poly.pdbx_strand_id
1 'polypeptide(L)'
;MTKKLSASLMCADLMNLQKSVEELKKAGIEYLHIDIMDGSFVPNITLGFDLINAIKAVTDIPLDIHMMVNEPSKFFDMMKLDENDIICVHYESDIHIHRVLSQIKAKGCKAGLAINPQTPLESVKYLTDYIDMLLVMTVSPGFAGQKLFAAAERKVADARKLLDDAGLKDMPIEVDGNISIENGRKLSKSGADIFVLGTSSLFLKDKELSQAAQDVRSALNVQ
;
A
#
# COMPACT_ATOMS: atom_id res chain seq x y z
N MET A 1 -11.87 3.55 12.45
CA MET A 1 -11.04 4.55 11.71
C MET A 1 -11.76 4.96 10.43
N THR A 2 -11.53 6.19 9.93
CA THR A 2 -11.99 6.61 8.61
C THR A 2 -11.19 5.85 7.55
N LYS A 3 -11.89 5.28 6.55
CA LYS A 3 -11.24 4.54 5.45
C LYS A 3 -10.48 5.50 4.55
N LYS A 4 -9.25 5.12 4.16
CA LYS A 4 -8.34 5.93 3.34
C LYS A 4 -8.10 5.28 1.98
N LEU A 5 -7.87 6.11 0.98
CA LEU A 5 -7.58 5.69 -0.39
C LEU A 5 -6.12 5.96 -0.71
N SER A 6 -5.42 4.96 -1.20
CA SER A 6 -4.04 5.01 -1.68
C SER A 6 -4.04 4.74 -3.20
N ALA A 7 -3.60 5.69 -4.02
CA ALA A 7 -3.68 5.56 -5.49
C ALA A 7 -2.41 4.95 -6.05
N SER A 8 -2.49 3.76 -6.66
CA SER A 8 -1.33 3.08 -7.28
C SER A 8 -0.89 3.80 -8.56
N LEU A 9 0.22 4.52 -8.50
CA LEU A 9 0.73 5.32 -9.60
C LEU A 9 1.24 4.49 -10.79
N MET A 10 1.52 3.21 -10.61
CA MET A 10 1.82 2.33 -11.75
C MET A 10 0.62 2.15 -12.70
N CYS A 11 -0.59 2.48 -12.23
CA CYS A 11 -1.83 2.42 -13.02
C CYS A 11 -2.23 3.77 -13.62
N ALA A 12 -1.51 4.86 -13.30
CA ALA A 12 -1.78 6.21 -13.79
C ALA A 12 -1.26 6.41 -15.23
N ASP A 13 -1.56 7.54 -15.84
CA ASP A 13 -0.94 7.96 -17.09
C ASP A 13 0.51 8.40 -16.82
N LEU A 14 1.45 7.47 -17.02
CA LEU A 14 2.88 7.71 -16.77
C LEU A 14 3.49 8.77 -17.70
N MET A 15 2.88 9.03 -18.86
CA MET A 15 3.34 10.09 -19.79
C MET A 15 2.90 11.48 -19.33
N ASN A 16 1.90 11.58 -18.44
CA ASN A 16 1.35 12.81 -17.88
C ASN A 16 1.20 12.71 -16.35
N LEU A 17 2.19 12.12 -15.68
CA LEU A 17 2.08 11.74 -14.29
C LEU A 17 1.83 12.94 -13.35
N GLN A 18 2.46 14.09 -13.59
CA GLN A 18 2.22 15.30 -12.82
C GLN A 18 0.73 15.69 -12.85
N LYS A 19 0.11 15.67 -14.03
CA LYS A 19 -1.32 15.96 -14.17
C LYS A 19 -2.16 14.96 -13.40
N SER A 20 -1.81 13.67 -13.50
CA SER A 20 -2.50 12.61 -12.72
C SER A 20 -2.41 12.86 -11.22
N VAL A 21 -1.25 13.24 -10.70
CA VAL A 21 -1.05 13.58 -9.28
C VAL A 21 -1.91 14.79 -8.86
N GLU A 22 -1.98 15.83 -9.69
CA GLU A 22 -2.83 17.00 -9.43
C GLU A 22 -4.32 16.64 -9.39
N GLU A 23 -4.77 15.75 -10.28
CA GLU A 23 -6.15 15.26 -10.31
C GLU A 23 -6.46 14.38 -9.09
N LEU A 24 -5.54 13.51 -8.67
CA LEU A 24 -5.65 12.71 -7.44
C LEU A 24 -5.74 13.59 -6.19
N LYS A 25 -4.96 14.67 -6.14
CA LYS A 25 -5.05 15.67 -5.07
C LYS A 25 -6.44 16.30 -5.00
N LYS A 26 -6.99 16.72 -6.15
CA LYS A 26 -8.35 17.28 -6.24
C LYS A 26 -9.44 16.27 -5.85
N ALA A 27 -9.20 14.98 -6.12
CA ALA A 27 -10.09 13.88 -5.73
C ALA A 27 -10.01 13.53 -4.23
N GLY A 28 -9.12 14.18 -3.48
CA GLY A 28 -8.95 13.98 -2.04
C GLY A 28 -8.32 12.62 -1.69
N ILE A 29 -7.45 12.10 -2.52
CA ILE A 29 -6.68 10.88 -2.25
C ILE A 29 -5.72 11.13 -1.09
N GLU A 30 -5.65 10.19 -0.13
CA GLU A 30 -4.86 10.35 1.08
C GLU A 30 -3.42 9.90 0.96
N TYR A 31 -3.11 8.96 0.03
CA TYR A 31 -1.76 8.46 -0.23
C TYR A 31 -1.52 8.23 -1.72
N LEU A 32 -0.29 8.45 -2.17
CA LEU A 32 0.18 7.98 -3.47
C LEU A 32 0.98 6.70 -3.29
N HIS A 33 0.42 5.58 -3.75
CA HIS A 33 1.07 4.27 -3.68
C HIS A 33 2.06 4.10 -4.83
N ILE A 34 3.31 3.83 -4.49
CA ILE A 34 4.39 3.72 -5.45
C ILE A 34 5.01 2.32 -5.35
N ASP A 35 4.71 1.51 -6.34
CA ASP A 35 5.21 0.14 -6.45
C ASP A 35 6.64 0.14 -6.99
N ILE A 36 7.63 -0.21 -6.18
CA ILE A 36 9.04 -0.36 -6.57
C ILE A 36 9.36 -1.84 -6.72
N MET A 37 9.82 -2.23 -7.90
CA MET A 37 10.13 -3.61 -8.24
C MET A 37 11.52 -3.71 -8.88
N ASP A 38 12.31 -4.72 -8.48
CA ASP A 38 13.71 -4.89 -8.86
C ASP A 38 13.98 -6.00 -9.91
N GLY A 39 12.92 -6.68 -10.37
CA GLY A 39 13.06 -7.82 -11.28
C GLY A 39 13.57 -9.10 -10.60
N SER A 40 13.86 -9.06 -9.30
CA SER A 40 14.39 -10.16 -8.51
C SER A 40 13.40 -10.67 -7.47
N PHE A 41 12.83 -9.79 -6.65
CA PHE A 41 11.76 -10.14 -5.70
C PHE A 41 10.48 -10.53 -6.45
N VAL A 42 10.15 -9.78 -7.51
CA VAL A 42 9.08 -10.08 -8.46
C VAL A 42 9.61 -9.98 -9.89
N PRO A 43 9.06 -10.73 -10.87
CA PRO A 43 9.54 -10.75 -12.26
C PRO A 43 9.04 -9.53 -13.06
N ASN A 44 9.17 -8.35 -12.50
CA ASN A 44 8.80 -7.07 -13.11
C ASN A 44 9.72 -5.96 -12.61
N ILE A 45 9.85 -4.88 -13.37
CA ILE A 45 10.60 -3.67 -12.99
C ILE A 45 9.65 -2.47 -13.15
N THR A 46 9.53 -1.67 -12.11
CA THR A 46 8.67 -0.49 -12.11
C THR A 46 9.40 0.72 -11.53
N LEU A 47 8.75 1.85 -11.59
CA LEU A 47 9.04 3.18 -11.03
C LEU A 47 10.35 3.26 -10.19
N GLY A 48 11.26 4.15 -10.58
CA GLY A 48 12.55 4.27 -9.89
C GLY A 48 12.56 5.39 -8.84
N PHE A 49 13.65 5.48 -8.06
CA PHE A 49 13.79 6.42 -6.94
C PHE A 49 13.84 7.89 -7.38
N ASP A 50 14.37 8.19 -8.58
CA ASP A 50 14.34 9.55 -9.13
C ASP A 50 12.91 10.02 -9.37
N LEU A 51 12.00 9.12 -9.77
CA LEU A 51 10.59 9.43 -9.94
C LEU A 51 9.91 9.71 -8.59
N ILE A 52 10.23 8.94 -7.54
CA ILE A 52 9.75 9.21 -6.17
C ILE A 52 10.13 10.62 -5.76
N ASN A 53 11.40 11.00 -5.93
CA ASN A 53 11.90 12.32 -5.57
C ASN A 53 11.25 13.44 -6.41
N ALA A 54 10.97 13.18 -7.69
CA ALA A 54 10.28 14.13 -8.56
C ALA A 54 8.80 14.31 -8.15
N ILE A 55 8.10 13.24 -7.79
CA ILE A 55 6.72 13.29 -7.27
C ILE A 55 6.69 14.05 -5.95
N LYS A 56 7.59 13.74 -5.02
CA LYS A 56 7.67 14.43 -3.71
C LYS A 56 7.90 15.93 -3.84
N ALA A 57 8.59 16.37 -4.90
CA ALA A 57 8.83 17.79 -5.15
C ALA A 57 7.60 18.56 -5.66
N VAL A 58 6.56 17.89 -6.15
CA VAL A 58 5.38 18.53 -6.78
C VAL A 58 4.07 18.29 -6.02
N THR A 59 4.08 17.52 -4.95
CA THR A 59 2.87 17.27 -4.14
C THR A 59 3.18 17.20 -2.64
N ASP A 60 2.18 17.52 -1.84
CA ASP A 60 2.15 17.35 -0.38
C ASP A 60 1.36 16.11 0.06
N ILE A 61 0.82 15.33 -0.89
CA ILE A 61 0.19 14.05 -0.58
C ILE A 61 1.28 13.11 -0.06
N PRO A 62 1.11 12.48 1.12
CA PRO A 62 2.05 11.49 1.63
C PRO A 62 2.25 10.35 0.65
N LEU A 63 3.50 9.89 0.53
CA LEU A 63 3.86 8.75 -0.30
C LEU A 63 3.78 7.46 0.51
N ASP A 64 3.25 6.44 -0.11
CA ASP A 64 3.19 5.07 0.38
C ASP A 64 4.04 4.21 -0.55
N ILE A 65 5.30 4.00 -0.15
CA ILE A 65 6.33 3.34 -0.98
C ILE A 65 6.31 1.85 -0.71
N HIS A 66 5.73 1.09 -1.62
CA HIS A 66 5.66 -0.36 -1.56
C HIS A 66 6.87 -0.99 -2.24
N MET A 67 7.80 -1.50 -1.45
CA MET A 67 9.07 -2.04 -1.93
C MET A 67 9.01 -3.56 -2.13
N MET A 68 8.76 -3.97 -3.35
CA MET A 68 8.87 -5.36 -3.83
C MET A 68 10.29 -5.62 -4.35
N VAL A 69 11.27 -5.48 -3.46
CA VAL A 69 12.70 -5.59 -3.77
C VAL A 69 13.42 -6.43 -2.72
N ASN A 70 14.46 -7.15 -3.09
CA ASN A 70 15.31 -7.85 -2.16
C ASN A 70 16.27 -6.87 -1.45
N GLU A 71 16.51 -7.09 -0.14
CA GLU A 71 17.39 -6.26 0.70
C GLU A 71 17.07 -4.75 0.61
N PRO A 72 15.81 -4.32 0.91
CA PRO A 72 15.30 -2.98 0.64
C PRO A 72 16.09 -1.86 1.33
N SER A 73 16.78 -2.15 2.42
CA SER A 73 17.58 -1.17 3.16
C SER A 73 18.71 -0.53 2.34
N LYS A 74 19.17 -1.19 1.28
CA LYS A 74 20.18 -0.65 0.36
C LYS A 74 19.71 0.62 -0.37
N PHE A 75 18.41 0.87 -0.44
CA PHE A 75 17.82 1.90 -1.26
C PHE A 75 17.25 3.08 -0.45
N PHE A 76 17.19 3.00 0.87
CA PHE A 76 16.51 4.01 1.69
C PHE A 76 17.11 5.42 1.53
N ASP A 77 18.42 5.53 1.36
CA ASP A 77 19.09 6.81 1.22
C ASP A 77 18.93 7.46 -0.17
N MET A 78 18.37 6.72 -1.14
CA MET A 78 18.05 7.26 -2.46
C MET A 78 16.74 8.05 -2.47
N MET A 79 15.91 7.94 -1.40
CA MET A 79 14.60 8.57 -1.30
C MET A 79 14.61 9.74 -0.32
N LYS A 80 14.09 10.89 -0.76
CA LYS A 80 13.90 12.11 0.04
C LYS A 80 12.49 12.12 0.62
N LEU A 81 12.29 11.43 1.74
CA LEU A 81 10.99 11.25 2.39
C LEU A 81 10.94 11.97 3.73
N ASP A 82 9.74 12.15 4.28
CA ASP A 82 9.48 12.78 5.59
C ASP A 82 8.62 11.88 6.51
N GLU A 83 8.27 12.39 7.69
CA GLU A 83 7.54 11.66 8.73
C GLU A 83 6.10 11.25 8.34
N ASN A 84 5.56 11.82 7.28
CA ASN A 84 4.21 11.47 6.80
C ASN A 84 4.26 10.30 5.81
N ASP A 85 5.40 10.08 5.17
CA ASP A 85 5.59 9.03 4.18
C ASP A 85 5.74 7.65 4.84
N ILE A 86 5.32 6.63 4.12
CA ILE A 86 5.41 5.23 4.54
C ILE A 86 6.43 4.53 3.65
N ILE A 87 7.37 3.79 4.24
CA ILE A 87 8.17 2.79 3.53
C ILE A 87 7.64 1.43 3.93
N CYS A 88 6.97 0.75 3.00
CA CYS A 88 6.39 -0.57 3.19
C CYS A 88 7.28 -1.62 2.54
N VAL A 89 7.83 -2.53 3.35
CA VAL A 89 8.73 -3.60 2.91
C VAL A 89 8.09 -4.96 3.13
N HIS A 90 8.37 -5.91 2.27
CA HIS A 90 7.87 -7.26 2.43
C HIS A 90 8.59 -8.01 3.56
N TYR A 91 7.83 -8.79 4.34
CA TYR A 91 8.39 -9.73 5.32
C TYR A 91 9.43 -10.67 4.68
N GLU A 92 9.16 -11.06 3.44
CA GLU A 92 9.96 -12.02 2.67
C GLU A 92 11.19 -11.39 1.99
N SER A 93 11.36 -10.06 2.08
CA SER A 93 12.42 -9.33 1.35
C SER A 93 13.80 -9.37 2.02
N ASP A 94 13.85 -9.68 3.32
CA ASP A 94 15.08 -9.74 4.09
C ASP A 94 14.96 -10.73 5.25
N ILE A 95 16.01 -11.52 5.49
CA ILE A 95 16.06 -12.47 6.64
C ILE A 95 16.15 -11.73 7.99
N HIS A 96 16.57 -10.48 7.99
CA HIS A 96 16.68 -9.61 9.17
C HIS A 96 15.65 -8.48 9.14
N ILE A 97 14.41 -8.79 8.77
CA ILE A 97 13.34 -7.80 8.57
C ILE A 97 13.14 -6.84 9.76
N HIS A 98 13.30 -7.31 11.00
CA HIS A 98 13.28 -6.46 12.19
C HIS A 98 14.28 -5.30 12.08
N ARG A 99 15.52 -5.58 11.63
CA ARG A 99 16.55 -4.54 11.43
C ARG A 99 16.13 -3.54 10.36
N VAL A 100 15.57 -4.03 9.27
CA VAL A 100 15.08 -3.19 8.15
C VAL A 100 13.99 -2.22 8.64
N LEU A 101 12.99 -2.72 9.40
CA LEU A 101 11.93 -1.88 9.97
C LEU A 101 12.49 -0.81 10.93
N SER A 102 13.46 -1.19 11.77
CA SER A 102 14.14 -0.24 12.67
C SER A 102 14.89 0.86 11.91
N GLN A 103 15.49 0.54 10.76
CA GLN A 103 16.15 1.53 9.89
C GLN A 103 15.15 2.52 9.26
N ILE A 104 13.96 2.04 8.86
CA ILE A 104 12.89 2.92 8.35
C ILE A 104 12.48 3.94 9.43
N LYS A 105 12.24 3.48 10.66
CA LYS A 105 11.91 4.35 11.79
C LYS A 105 13.03 5.33 12.12
N ALA A 106 14.29 4.89 12.08
CA ALA A 106 15.45 5.76 12.30
C ALA A 106 15.59 6.85 11.21
N LYS A 107 15.09 6.61 9.99
CA LYS A 107 15.01 7.58 8.91
C LYS A 107 13.90 8.64 9.14
N GLY A 108 13.03 8.43 10.11
CA GLY A 108 11.91 9.32 10.44
C GLY A 108 10.62 9.03 9.65
N CYS A 109 10.59 7.97 8.84
CA CYS A 109 9.41 7.55 8.09
C CYS A 109 8.55 6.56 8.90
N LYS A 110 7.29 6.39 8.48
CA LYS A 110 6.44 5.30 8.98
C LYS A 110 6.88 3.98 8.38
N ALA A 111 6.96 2.94 9.21
CA ALA A 111 7.33 1.60 8.78
C ALA A 111 6.09 0.76 8.46
N GLY A 112 5.92 0.39 7.19
CA GLY A 112 4.94 -0.59 6.73
C GLY A 112 5.57 -1.98 6.61
N LEU A 113 4.82 -3.01 6.97
CA LEU A 113 5.19 -4.40 6.72
C LEU A 113 4.18 -5.06 5.80
N ALA A 114 4.61 -5.49 4.63
CA ALA A 114 3.80 -6.25 3.69
C ALA A 114 3.99 -7.77 3.89
N ILE A 115 2.90 -8.51 3.73
CA ILE A 115 2.93 -9.97 3.71
C ILE A 115 2.23 -10.52 2.48
N ASN A 116 2.86 -11.50 1.83
CA ASN A 116 2.29 -12.20 0.66
C ASN A 116 1.03 -13.01 1.04
N PRO A 117 0.17 -13.37 0.08
CA PRO A 117 -1.06 -14.13 0.35
C PRO A 117 -0.84 -15.42 1.15
N GLN A 118 0.27 -16.13 0.89
CA GLN A 118 0.60 -17.41 1.53
C GLN A 118 1.32 -17.25 2.89
N THR A 119 1.88 -16.07 3.21
CA THR A 119 2.68 -15.87 4.44
C THR A 119 1.81 -15.92 5.68
N PRO A 120 2.12 -16.76 6.66
CA PRO A 120 1.35 -16.86 7.91
C PRO A 120 1.39 -15.55 8.71
N LEU A 121 0.27 -15.20 9.36
CA LEU A 121 0.17 -14.01 10.21
C LEU A 121 1.02 -14.12 11.48
N GLU A 122 1.30 -15.33 11.93
CA GLU A 122 2.20 -15.58 13.06
C GLU A 122 3.59 -14.98 12.86
N SER A 123 4.02 -14.82 11.61
CA SER A 123 5.27 -14.15 11.26
C SER A 123 5.31 -12.67 11.67
N VAL A 124 4.14 -12.03 11.77
CA VAL A 124 4.02 -10.61 12.13
C VAL A 124 4.02 -10.39 13.64
N LYS A 125 3.63 -11.39 14.44
CA LYS A 125 3.35 -11.29 15.87
C LYS A 125 4.45 -10.59 16.70
N TYR A 126 5.71 -10.83 16.38
CA TYR A 126 6.86 -10.25 17.09
C TYR A 126 7.43 -8.99 16.43
N LEU A 127 6.74 -8.48 15.40
CA LEU A 127 7.15 -7.29 14.66
C LEU A 127 6.19 -6.12 14.87
N THR A 128 5.10 -6.32 15.59
CA THR A 128 4.04 -5.31 15.79
C THR A 128 4.53 -4.01 16.41
N ASP A 129 5.53 -4.07 17.30
CA ASP A 129 6.11 -2.88 17.94
C ASP A 129 7.01 -2.06 16.99
N TYR A 130 7.36 -2.61 15.85
CA TYR A 130 8.28 -2.03 14.87
C TYR A 130 7.58 -1.49 13.61
N ILE A 131 6.27 -1.65 13.50
CA ILE A 131 5.49 -1.22 12.35
C ILE A 131 4.45 -0.18 12.74
N ASP A 132 4.08 0.65 11.77
CA ASP A 132 3.02 1.64 11.87
C ASP A 132 1.83 1.27 10.95
N MET A 133 2.00 0.26 10.09
CA MET A 133 0.99 -0.24 9.16
C MET A 133 1.29 -1.70 8.78
N LEU A 134 0.24 -2.51 8.64
CA LEU A 134 0.33 -3.87 8.07
C LEU A 134 -0.34 -3.88 6.69
N LEU A 135 0.43 -4.17 5.64
CA LEU A 135 -0.09 -4.39 4.29
C LEU A 135 -0.35 -5.89 4.06
N VAL A 136 -1.60 -6.23 3.81
CA VAL A 136 -2.01 -7.59 3.43
C VAL A 136 -2.20 -7.66 1.92
N MET A 137 -1.28 -8.36 1.24
CA MET A 137 -1.43 -8.60 -0.20
C MET A 137 -2.66 -9.48 -0.47
N THR A 138 -3.52 -9.01 -1.35
CA THR A 138 -4.75 -9.73 -1.75
C THR A 138 -4.62 -10.38 -3.12
N VAL A 139 -3.46 -10.20 -3.76
CA VAL A 139 -2.97 -10.91 -4.96
C VAL A 139 -1.50 -11.24 -4.76
N SER A 140 -0.91 -12.08 -5.61
CA SER A 140 0.56 -12.19 -5.64
C SER A 140 1.18 -10.88 -6.13
N PRO A 141 2.25 -10.36 -5.50
CA PRO A 141 2.86 -9.09 -5.91
C PRO A 141 3.47 -9.18 -7.32
N GLY A 142 3.66 -8.01 -7.98
CA GLY A 142 4.39 -7.88 -9.23
C GLY A 142 3.58 -7.43 -10.45
N PHE A 143 2.26 -7.69 -10.51
CA PHE A 143 1.44 -7.33 -11.67
C PHE A 143 0.05 -6.85 -11.26
N ALA A 144 -0.45 -5.82 -11.97
CA ALA A 144 -1.84 -5.40 -11.86
C ALA A 144 -2.80 -6.37 -12.59
N GLY A 145 -4.11 -6.28 -12.28
CA GLY A 145 -5.16 -7.01 -13.01
C GLY A 145 -5.34 -8.48 -12.63
N GLN A 146 -4.68 -8.96 -11.58
CA GLN A 146 -4.84 -10.34 -11.08
C GLN A 146 -6.19 -10.50 -10.35
N LYS A 147 -6.64 -11.76 -10.19
CA LYS A 147 -7.83 -12.09 -9.39
C LYS A 147 -7.52 -12.05 -7.90
N LEU A 148 -8.50 -11.60 -7.12
CA LEU A 148 -8.41 -11.63 -5.65
C LEU A 148 -8.13 -13.05 -5.16
N PHE A 149 -7.20 -13.17 -4.22
CA PHE A 149 -6.89 -14.44 -3.54
C PHE A 149 -8.12 -14.92 -2.75
N ALA A 150 -8.48 -16.18 -2.89
CA ALA A 150 -9.73 -16.72 -2.34
C ALA A 150 -9.85 -16.59 -0.81
N ALA A 151 -8.73 -16.56 -0.08
CA ALA A 151 -8.71 -16.39 1.37
C ALA A 151 -8.45 -14.95 1.82
N ALA A 152 -8.43 -13.96 0.91
CA ALA A 152 -8.07 -12.57 1.23
C ALA A 152 -8.93 -11.97 2.35
N GLU A 153 -10.25 -12.11 2.25
CA GLU A 153 -11.19 -11.59 3.27
C GLU A 153 -10.90 -12.18 4.65
N ARG A 154 -10.74 -13.51 4.74
CA ARG A 154 -10.41 -14.20 5.99
C ARG A 154 -9.06 -13.74 6.52
N LYS A 155 -8.04 -13.62 5.67
CA LYS A 155 -6.70 -13.19 6.08
C LYS A 155 -6.71 -11.76 6.67
N VAL A 156 -7.49 -10.85 6.08
CA VAL A 156 -7.65 -9.49 6.62
C VAL A 156 -8.37 -9.51 7.97
N ALA A 157 -9.42 -10.32 8.12
CA ALA A 157 -10.13 -10.48 9.40
C ALA A 157 -9.22 -11.07 10.50
N ASP A 158 -8.42 -12.08 10.15
CA ASP A 158 -7.46 -12.70 11.06
C ASP A 158 -6.34 -11.71 11.43
N ALA A 159 -5.88 -10.87 10.48
CA ALA A 159 -4.91 -9.80 10.73
C ALA A 159 -5.48 -8.75 11.68
N ARG A 160 -6.72 -8.30 11.48
CA ARG A 160 -7.38 -7.35 12.39
C ARG A 160 -7.48 -7.93 13.81
N LYS A 161 -7.91 -9.19 13.90
CA LYS A 161 -7.97 -9.88 15.19
C LYS A 161 -6.60 -9.96 15.87
N LEU A 162 -5.54 -10.31 15.15
CA LEU A 162 -4.17 -10.37 15.68
C LEU A 162 -3.74 -9.02 16.26
N LEU A 163 -3.98 -7.92 15.54
CA LEU A 163 -3.63 -6.58 16.01
C LEU A 163 -4.49 -6.14 17.18
N ASP A 164 -5.78 -6.45 17.19
CA ASP A 164 -6.69 -6.15 18.31
C ASP A 164 -6.32 -6.90 19.57
N ASP A 165 -5.97 -8.19 19.47
CA ASP A 165 -5.50 -9.03 20.57
C ASP A 165 -4.16 -8.52 21.16
N ALA A 166 -3.32 -7.88 20.32
CA ALA A 166 -2.09 -7.20 20.73
C ALA A 166 -2.32 -5.79 21.31
N GLY A 167 -3.57 -5.31 21.39
CA GLY A 167 -3.90 -3.96 21.88
C GLY A 167 -3.71 -2.84 20.84
N LEU A 168 -3.43 -3.18 19.57
CA LEU A 168 -3.10 -2.26 18.48
C LEU A 168 -4.33 -1.97 17.59
N LYS A 169 -5.46 -1.64 18.20
CA LYS A 169 -6.73 -1.41 17.50
C LYS A 169 -6.68 -0.29 16.46
N ASP A 170 -5.79 0.68 16.68
CA ASP A 170 -5.61 1.84 15.81
C ASP A 170 -4.48 1.66 14.77
N MET A 171 -3.82 0.49 14.73
CA MET A 171 -2.86 0.20 13.68
C MET A 171 -3.60 -0.10 12.38
N PRO A 172 -3.36 0.68 11.30
CA PRO A 172 -4.07 0.49 10.05
C PRO A 172 -3.65 -0.81 9.34
N ILE A 173 -4.65 -1.48 8.76
CA ILE A 173 -4.44 -2.55 7.80
C ILE A 173 -4.67 -1.98 6.41
N GLU A 174 -3.65 -2.04 5.58
CA GLU A 174 -3.74 -1.75 4.16
C GLU A 174 -3.98 -3.04 3.36
N VAL A 175 -4.68 -2.91 2.24
CA VAL A 175 -4.93 -4.00 1.30
C VAL A 175 -4.54 -3.59 -0.10
N ASP A 176 -3.79 -4.44 -0.79
CA ASP A 176 -3.34 -4.23 -2.16
C ASP A 176 -3.58 -5.46 -3.03
N GLY A 177 -4.20 -5.22 -4.19
CA GLY A 177 -4.49 -6.20 -5.23
C GLY A 177 -5.97 -6.41 -5.49
N ASN A 178 -6.41 -6.07 -6.72
CA ASN A 178 -7.79 -6.23 -7.19
C ASN A 178 -8.85 -5.57 -6.27
N ILE A 179 -8.59 -4.35 -5.84
CA ILE A 179 -9.52 -3.58 -5.02
C ILE A 179 -10.60 -2.95 -5.91
N SER A 180 -11.55 -3.77 -6.37
CA SER A 180 -12.80 -3.30 -6.97
C SER A 180 -13.74 -2.78 -5.88
N ILE A 181 -14.81 -2.09 -6.27
CA ILE A 181 -15.85 -1.63 -5.32
C ILE A 181 -16.42 -2.80 -4.50
N GLU A 182 -16.68 -3.94 -5.15
CA GLU A 182 -17.22 -5.12 -4.46
C GLU A 182 -16.21 -5.70 -3.47
N ASN A 183 -14.97 -5.92 -3.92
CA ASN A 183 -13.90 -6.47 -3.08
C ASN A 183 -13.55 -5.51 -1.93
N GLY A 184 -13.48 -4.20 -2.22
CA GLY A 184 -13.23 -3.18 -1.20
C GLY A 184 -14.26 -3.21 -0.08
N ARG A 185 -15.57 -3.35 -0.39
CA ARG A 185 -16.62 -3.50 0.62
C ARG A 185 -16.40 -4.71 1.53
N LYS A 186 -16.06 -5.87 0.95
CA LYS A 186 -15.81 -7.09 1.71
C LYS A 186 -14.60 -6.93 2.63
N LEU A 187 -13.48 -6.43 2.09
CA LEU A 187 -12.25 -6.19 2.83
C LEU A 187 -12.42 -5.12 3.92
N SER A 188 -13.21 -4.06 3.65
CA SER A 188 -13.56 -3.04 4.65
C SER A 188 -14.31 -3.64 5.84
N LYS A 189 -15.27 -4.53 5.60
CA LYS A 189 -15.99 -5.26 6.65
C LYS A 189 -15.09 -6.22 7.42
N SER A 190 -14.06 -6.75 6.77
CA SER A 190 -13.06 -7.62 7.39
C SER A 190 -12.01 -6.85 8.22
N GLY A 191 -12.04 -5.51 8.21
CA GLY A 191 -11.16 -4.70 9.06
C GLY A 191 -10.03 -3.96 8.33
N ALA A 192 -10.03 -3.91 6.99
CA ALA A 192 -9.10 -3.07 6.24
C ALA A 192 -9.43 -1.58 6.41
N ASP A 193 -8.39 -0.73 6.44
CA ASP A 193 -8.48 0.71 6.68
C ASP A 193 -7.95 1.55 5.52
N ILE A 194 -6.94 1.05 4.79
CA ILE A 194 -6.33 1.72 3.64
C ILE A 194 -6.48 0.80 2.42
N PHE A 195 -6.85 1.38 1.28
CA PHE A 195 -7.20 0.64 0.07
C PHE A 195 -6.36 1.13 -1.09
N VAL A 196 -5.47 0.26 -1.61
CA VAL A 196 -4.67 0.55 -2.81
C VAL A 196 -5.55 0.41 -4.04
N LEU A 197 -5.78 1.52 -4.74
CA LEU A 197 -6.70 1.61 -5.86
C LEU A 197 -5.92 1.67 -7.18
N GLY A 198 -6.18 0.71 -8.04
CA GLY A 198 -5.62 0.62 -9.38
C GLY A 198 -6.69 0.68 -10.47
N THR A 199 -6.47 -0.10 -11.54
CA THR A 199 -7.36 -0.17 -12.72
C THR A 199 -8.71 -0.83 -12.42
N SER A 200 -8.87 -1.51 -11.26
CA SER A 200 -10.13 -2.16 -10.87
C SER A 200 -11.18 -1.20 -10.31
N SER A 201 -10.80 0.04 -9.94
CA SER A 201 -11.73 0.96 -9.26
C SER A 201 -11.45 2.44 -9.48
N LEU A 202 -10.19 2.87 -9.61
CA LEU A 202 -9.83 4.30 -9.69
C LEU A 202 -9.48 4.71 -11.12
N PHE A 203 -8.53 4.04 -11.77
CA PHE A 203 -8.05 4.37 -13.11
C PHE A 203 -8.90 3.68 -14.17
N LEU A 204 -10.19 4.03 -14.22
CA LEU A 204 -11.16 3.48 -15.17
C LEU A 204 -11.13 4.32 -16.48
N LYS A 205 -11.18 3.65 -17.64
CA LYS A 205 -11.07 4.31 -18.96
C LYS A 205 -12.16 5.34 -19.23
N ASP A 206 -13.35 5.08 -18.72
CA ASP A 206 -14.55 5.85 -19.04
C ASP A 206 -15.08 6.67 -17.85
N LYS A 207 -14.21 6.97 -16.87
CA LYS A 207 -14.63 7.71 -15.68
C LYS A 207 -13.55 8.67 -15.19
N GLU A 208 -13.96 9.88 -14.81
CA GLU A 208 -13.07 10.85 -14.16
C GLU A 208 -12.59 10.34 -12.80
N LEU A 209 -11.32 10.62 -12.46
CA LEU A 209 -10.70 10.15 -11.21
C LEU A 209 -11.46 10.61 -9.97
N SER A 210 -11.96 11.85 -9.95
CA SER A 210 -12.74 12.38 -8.83
C SER A 210 -14.03 11.61 -8.60
N GLN A 211 -14.74 11.26 -9.67
CA GLN A 211 -15.98 10.48 -9.58
C GLN A 211 -15.69 9.04 -9.15
N ALA A 212 -14.63 8.43 -9.71
CA ALA A 212 -14.23 7.07 -9.33
C ALA A 212 -13.84 7.00 -7.84
N ALA A 213 -13.06 7.97 -7.35
CA ALA A 213 -12.69 8.06 -5.93
C ALA A 213 -13.92 8.22 -5.02
N GLN A 214 -14.88 9.07 -5.41
CA GLN A 214 -16.12 9.28 -4.65
C GLN A 214 -16.98 8.00 -4.59
N ASP A 215 -17.09 7.26 -5.69
CA ASP A 215 -17.84 6.00 -5.73
C ASP A 215 -17.23 4.95 -4.81
N VAL A 216 -15.88 4.81 -4.84
CA VAL A 216 -15.17 3.91 -3.93
C VAL A 216 -15.39 4.34 -2.48
N ARG A 217 -15.18 5.62 -2.16
CA ARG A 217 -15.33 6.16 -0.81
C ARG A 217 -16.74 5.93 -0.25
N SER A 218 -17.76 6.17 -1.08
CA SER A 218 -19.15 5.90 -0.72
C SER A 218 -19.38 4.41 -0.45
N ALA A 219 -18.78 3.54 -1.25
CA ALA A 219 -18.93 2.10 -1.11
C ALA A 219 -18.24 1.51 0.13
N LEU A 220 -17.11 2.07 0.55
CA LEU A 220 -16.34 1.61 1.73
C LEU A 220 -16.98 2.03 3.05
N ASN A 221 -17.76 3.13 3.07
CA ASN A 221 -18.41 3.68 4.26
C ASN A 221 -19.84 3.12 4.50
N VAL A 222 -20.33 2.20 3.68
CA VAL A 222 -21.61 1.51 3.92
C VAL A 222 -21.40 0.47 5.00
N GLN A 223 -22.00 0.72 6.18
CA GLN A 223 -22.08 -0.21 7.32
C GLN A 223 -22.96 -1.42 6.99
#